data_ce1ba9a15b91d411c321d94bdc4f17c1
#
_entry.id   ce1ba9a15b91d411c321d94bdc4f17c1
#
_cell.length_a   1.000
_cell.length_b   1.000
_cell.length_c   1.000
_cell.angle_alpha   90.00
_cell.angle_beta   90.00
_cell.angle_gamma   90.00
#
_symmetry.space_group_name_H-M   'P 1'
#
loop_
_entity.id
_entity.type
_entity.pdbx_description
1 polymer ?
#
loop_
_entity_poly.entity_id
_entity_poly.type
_entity_poly.pdbx_seq_one_letter_code
_entity_poly.pdbx_strand_id
1 'polypeptide(L)'
;KQAKLFNVKNLVIINKKSFEKFKEKNNNNKLNIYNDFESLSKIFKKKIDYTMSSIIGLDGLKPTLDIIKYTKKIVIANKESIVCGWNLIEKELKKHKTKFIPVDSEHFSIWYATQNKKNNNLDKIYLTASGGPFLKRSMKKIRLSDALNHPNWKMGKKISIDSATMMNKVFE
;
A
#
# COMPACT_ATOMS: atom_id res chain seq x y z
N LYS A 1 6.68 -12.58 14.42
CA LYS A 1 7.61 -13.29 13.51
C LYS A 1 8.48 -12.31 12.73
N GLN A 2 7.92 -11.40 11.90
CA GLN A 2 8.65 -10.46 11.02
C GLN A 2 9.65 -9.59 11.77
N ALA A 3 9.24 -8.95 12.88
CA ALA A 3 10.14 -8.11 13.67
C ALA A 3 11.41 -8.86 14.14
N LYS A 4 11.27 -10.11 14.51
CA LYS A 4 12.39 -10.97 14.90
C LYS A 4 13.23 -11.41 13.70
N LEU A 5 12.57 -11.80 12.59
CA LEU A 5 13.22 -12.25 11.36
C LEU A 5 14.12 -11.18 10.74
N PHE A 6 13.62 -9.93 10.72
CA PHE A 6 14.30 -8.79 10.11
C PHE A 6 15.06 -7.91 11.13
N ASN A 7 15.23 -8.38 12.36
CA ASN A 7 15.93 -7.65 13.43
C ASN A 7 15.45 -6.19 13.56
N VAL A 8 14.12 -6.00 13.55
CA VAL A 8 13.49 -4.69 13.64
C VAL A 8 13.75 -4.07 15.02
N LYS A 9 14.21 -2.83 15.06
CA LYS A 9 14.48 -2.09 16.30
C LYS A 9 13.27 -1.36 16.86
N ASN A 10 12.37 -0.92 15.98
CA ASN A 10 11.20 -0.14 16.34
C ASN A 10 9.94 -0.76 15.73
N LEU A 11 8.89 -0.88 16.51
CA LEU A 11 7.61 -1.44 16.09
C LEU A 11 6.47 -0.52 16.55
N VAL A 12 5.60 -0.12 15.63
CA VAL A 12 4.39 0.64 15.93
C VAL A 12 3.18 -0.27 15.78
N ILE A 13 2.39 -0.41 16.84
CA ILE A 13 1.19 -1.26 16.88
C ILE A 13 0.00 -0.37 17.27
N ILE A 14 -0.84 0.01 16.31
CA ILE A 14 -1.95 0.95 16.53
C ILE A 14 -3.09 0.31 17.32
N ASN A 15 -3.38 -0.97 17.09
CA ASN A 15 -4.43 -1.66 17.83
C ASN A 15 -4.04 -1.82 19.31
N LYS A 16 -4.75 -1.14 20.20
CA LYS A 16 -4.47 -1.08 21.65
C LYS A 16 -4.37 -2.46 22.30
N LYS A 17 -5.34 -3.35 22.04
CA LYS A 17 -5.33 -4.71 22.60
C LYS A 17 -4.09 -5.50 22.14
N SER A 18 -3.72 -5.38 20.86
CA SER A 18 -2.54 -6.04 20.30
C SER A 18 -1.25 -5.43 20.86
N PHE A 19 -1.20 -4.11 21.04
CA PHE A 19 -0.08 -3.41 21.63
C PHE A 19 0.19 -3.91 23.05
N GLU A 20 -0.83 -3.91 23.92
CA GLU A 20 -0.70 -4.34 25.31
C GLU A 20 -0.26 -5.81 25.43
N LYS A 21 -0.97 -6.70 24.71
CA LYS A 21 -0.60 -8.12 24.65
C LYS A 21 0.83 -8.37 24.14
N PHE A 22 1.29 -7.56 23.20
CA PHE A 22 2.64 -7.68 22.67
C PHE A 22 3.67 -7.12 23.65
N LYS A 23 3.38 -6.00 24.31
CA LYS A 23 4.22 -5.35 25.32
C LYS A 23 4.45 -6.27 26.52
N GLU A 24 3.40 -6.91 27.02
CA GLU A 24 3.50 -7.89 28.13
C GLU A 24 4.41 -9.08 27.79
N LYS A 25 4.37 -9.55 26.54
CA LYS A 25 5.18 -10.68 26.08
C LYS A 25 6.60 -10.30 25.66
N ASN A 26 6.88 -9.02 25.51
CA ASN A 26 8.17 -8.53 25.05
C ASN A 26 9.05 -8.09 26.24
N ASN A 27 9.51 -9.03 27.02
CA ASN A 27 10.44 -8.80 28.13
C ASN A 27 11.87 -8.47 27.65
N ASN A 28 12.08 -8.33 26.34
CA ASN A 28 13.40 -8.13 25.75
C ASN A 28 13.57 -6.65 25.35
N ASN A 29 14.38 -5.90 26.09
CA ASN A 29 14.65 -4.46 25.90
C ASN A 29 15.28 -4.08 24.54
N LYS A 30 15.40 -5.02 23.60
CA LYS A 30 15.99 -4.79 22.28
C LYS A 30 15.00 -4.22 21.24
N LEU A 31 13.70 -4.23 21.51
CA LEU A 31 12.66 -3.77 20.61
C LEU A 31 11.87 -2.63 21.24
N ASN A 32 11.96 -1.45 20.66
CA ASN A 32 11.12 -0.31 21.05
C ASN A 32 9.72 -0.49 20.47
N ILE A 33 8.68 -0.38 21.30
CA ILE A 33 7.29 -0.58 20.89
C ILE A 33 6.52 0.71 21.16
N TYR A 34 5.78 1.17 20.15
CA TYR A 34 4.96 2.38 20.17
C TYR A 34 3.53 2.03 19.78
N ASN A 35 2.54 2.84 20.21
CA ASN A 35 1.13 2.62 19.89
C ASN A 35 0.50 3.69 19.00
N ASP A 36 1.30 4.62 18.51
CA ASP A 36 0.85 5.73 17.66
C ASP A 36 1.90 6.09 16.60
N PHE A 37 1.48 6.82 15.56
CA PHE A 37 2.37 7.36 14.54
C PHE A 37 3.02 8.70 14.94
N GLU A 38 2.64 9.33 16.02
CA GLU A 38 3.30 10.54 16.54
C GLU A 38 4.72 10.23 17.02
N SER A 39 4.92 8.99 17.44
CA SER A 39 6.23 8.45 17.82
C SER A 39 7.25 8.40 16.67
N LEU A 40 6.84 8.59 15.40
CA LEU A 40 7.78 8.64 14.27
C LEU A 40 8.86 9.71 14.46
N SER A 41 8.56 10.83 15.12
CA SER A 41 9.53 11.88 15.45
C SER A 41 10.60 11.41 16.44
N LYS A 42 10.26 10.45 17.30
CA LYS A 42 11.18 9.81 18.25
C LYS A 42 12.05 8.74 17.56
N ILE A 43 11.46 8.04 16.58
CA ILE A 43 12.10 6.96 15.84
C ILE A 43 13.07 7.51 14.79
N PHE A 44 12.67 8.53 14.04
CA PHE A 44 13.43 9.05 12.92
C PHE A 44 14.01 10.43 13.20
N LYS A 45 15.29 10.48 13.53
CA LYS A 45 16.04 11.74 13.69
C LYS A 45 16.58 12.29 12.36
N LYS A 46 16.71 11.42 11.35
CA LYS A 46 17.16 11.74 10.00
C LYS A 46 16.24 11.03 9.01
N LYS A 47 16.20 11.54 7.77
CA LYS A 47 15.48 10.83 6.70
C LYS A 47 16.14 9.46 6.44
N ILE A 48 15.30 8.44 6.41
CA ILE A 48 15.68 7.10 5.94
C ILE A 48 15.67 7.07 4.42
N ASP A 49 16.39 6.14 3.84
CA ASP A 49 16.55 6.09 2.38
C ASP A 49 15.28 5.64 1.67
N TYR A 50 14.49 4.78 2.32
CA TYR A 50 13.37 4.11 1.67
C TYR A 50 12.26 3.73 2.66
N THR A 51 11.01 3.96 2.25
CA THR A 51 9.82 3.48 2.98
C THR A 51 8.87 2.78 2.03
N MET A 52 8.36 1.62 2.44
CA MET A 52 7.26 0.91 1.79
C MET A 52 5.96 1.20 2.53
N SER A 53 5.01 1.87 1.86
CA SER A 53 3.64 2.05 2.36
C SER A 53 2.73 0.99 1.77
N SER A 54 2.30 0.03 2.60
CA SER A 54 1.52 -1.14 2.20
C SER A 54 0.35 -1.46 3.13
N ILE A 55 -0.07 -0.50 3.95
CA ILE A 55 -1.27 -0.65 4.77
C ILE A 55 -2.49 -0.62 3.84
N ILE A 56 -3.32 -1.65 3.91
CA ILE A 56 -4.44 -1.87 3.01
C ILE A 56 -5.58 -0.87 3.28
N GLY A 57 -6.23 -0.39 2.22
CA GLY A 57 -7.40 0.45 2.30
C GLY A 57 -7.10 1.90 2.69
N LEU A 58 -8.13 2.66 3.01
CA LEU A 58 -8.00 4.08 3.35
C LEU A 58 -7.23 4.32 4.65
N ASP A 59 -7.17 3.33 5.53
CA ASP A 59 -6.39 3.37 6.78
C ASP A 59 -4.88 3.61 6.52
N GLY A 60 -4.41 3.30 5.31
CA GLY A 60 -3.03 3.57 4.89
C GLY A 60 -2.73 5.03 4.57
N LEU A 61 -3.74 5.89 4.32
CA LEU A 61 -3.51 7.27 3.88
C LEU A 61 -2.79 8.12 4.94
N LYS A 62 -3.30 8.14 6.17
CA LYS A 62 -2.67 8.92 7.25
C LYS A 62 -1.25 8.47 7.54
N PRO A 63 -0.95 7.18 7.75
CA PRO A 63 0.42 6.71 7.91
C PRO A 63 1.34 7.07 6.74
N THR A 64 0.83 7.04 5.51
CA THR A 64 1.57 7.46 4.32
C THR A 64 1.96 8.92 4.39
N LEU A 65 1.02 9.80 4.72
CA LEU A 65 1.28 11.25 4.89
C LEU A 65 2.29 11.51 6.02
N ASP A 66 2.13 10.83 7.16
CA ASP A 66 2.99 11.03 8.33
C ASP A 66 4.44 10.62 8.07
N ILE A 67 4.70 9.57 7.27
CA ILE A 67 6.06 9.06 7.02
C ILE A 67 6.81 9.82 5.92
N ILE A 68 6.13 10.53 5.02
CA ILE A 68 6.76 11.23 3.88
C ILE A 68 7.90 12.14 4.32
N LYS A 69 7.73 12.89 5.40
CA LYS A 69 8.75 13.81 5.92
C LYS A 69 10.02 13.13 6.43
N TYR A 70 9.93 11.83 6.74
CA TYR A 70 11.03 11.06 7.30
C TYR A 70 11.73 10.15 6.29
N THR A 71 11.36 10.21 5.02
CA THR A 71 11.96 9.33 4.00
C THR A 71 12.45 10.10 2.77
N LYS A 72 13.51 9.60 2.13
CA LYS A 72 13.99 10.14 0.85
C LYS A 72 13.18 9.61 -0.33
N LYS A 73 12.76 8.34 -0.26
CA LYS A 73 11.94 7.68 -1.28
C LYS A 73 10.79 6.96 -0.61
N ILE A 74 9.58 7.15 -1.10
CA ILE A 74 8.41 6.41 -0.66
C ILE A 74 7.85 5.58 -1.81
N VAL A 75 7.60 4.33 -1.52
CA VAL A 75 6.98 3.36 -2.41
C VAL A 75 5.59 3.08 -1.88
N ILE A 76 4.56 3.34 -2.67
CA ILE A 76 3.17 3.19 -2.25
C ILE A 76 2.54 2.05 -3.03
N ALA A 77 2.23 0.96 -2.31
CA ALA A 77 1.48 -0.19 -2.83
C ALA A 77 -0.04 -0.06 -2.63
N ASN A 78 -0.45 0.90 -1.80
CA ASN A 78 -1.84 1.15 -1.47
C ASN A 78 -2.43 2.16 -2.46
N LYS A 79 -3.09 1.67 -3.50
CA LYS A 79 -3.74 2.52 -4.50
C LYS A 79 -4.93 3.30 -3.97
N GLU A 80 -5.62 2.79 -2.96
CA GLU A 80 -6.74 3.48 -2.32
C GLU A 80 -6.29 4.81 -1.70
N SER A 81 -5.12 4.83 -1.07
CA SER A 81 -4.54 6.08 -0.55
C SER A 81 -4.18 7.05 -1.66
N ILE A 82 -3.68 6.56 -2.80
CA ILE A 82 -3.37 7.40 -3.97
C ILE A 82 -4.64 8.01 -4.54
N VAL A 83 -5.65 7.19 -4.82
CA VAL A 83 -6.92 7.65 -5.43
C VAL A 83 -7.65 8.64 -4.52
N CYS A 84 -7.75 8.34 -3.23
CA CYS A 84 -8.50 9.18 -2.28
C CYS A 84 -7.73 10.41 -1.81
N GLY A 85 -6.40 10.38 -1.79
CA GLY A 85 -5.58 11.38 -1.13
C GLY A 85 -4.44 11.97 -1.95
N TRP A 86 -4.45 11.84 -3.30
CA TRP A 86 -3.33 12.26 -4.13
C TRP A 86 -2.91 13.70 -3.90
N ASN A 87 -3.86 14.63 -3.87
CA ASN A 87 -3.56 16.04 -3.65
C ASN A 87 -2.80 16.29 -2.33
N LEU A 88 -3.15 15.56 -1.28
CA LEU A 88 -2.48 15.64 0.02
C LEU A 88 -1.09 15.00 -0.06
N ILE A 89 -0.99 13.83 -0.66
CA ILE A 89 0.27 13.09 -0.83
C ILE A 89 1.23 13.92 -1.67
N GLU A 90 0.80 14.44 -2.81
CA GLU A 90 1.63 15.25 -3.72
C GLU A 90 2.16 16.51 -3.02
N LYS A 91 1.31 17.20 -2.26
CA LYS A 91 1.69 18.37 -1.46
C LYS A 91 2.81 18.03 -0.47
N GLU A 92 2.67 16.94 0.28
CA GLU A 92 3.70 16.51 1.25
C GLU A 92 4.97 16.02 0.56
N LEU A 93 4.86 15.32 -0.58
CA LEU A 93 6.01 14.90 -1.38
C LEU A 93 6.85 16.10 -1.86
N LYS A 94 6.17 17.12 -2.41
CA LYS A 94 6.81 18.38 -2.87
C LYS A 94 7.45 19.13 -1.70
N LYS A 95 6.72 19.35 -0.62
CA LYS A 95 7.18 20.03 0.59
C LYS A 95 8.44 19.40 1.18
N HIS A 96 8.48 18.08 1.22
CA HIS A 96 9.58 17.35 1.84
C HIS A 96 10.61 16.83 0.84
N LYS A 97 10.48 17.13 -0.46
CA LYS A 97 11.38 16.66 -1.53
C LYS A 97 11.58 15.14 -1.49
N THR A 98 10.50 14.42 -1.22
CA THR A 98 10.48 12.95 -1.16
C THR A 98 10.11 12.39 -2.53
N LYS A 99 10.91 11.46 -3.05
CA LYS A 99 10.65 10.80 -4.34
C LYS A 99 9.55 9.75 -4.16
N PHE A 100 8.57 9.74 -5.06
CA PHE A 100 7.50 8.76 -5.10
C PHE A 100 7.78 7.70 -6.17
N ILE A 101 7.45 6.45 -5.85
CA ILE A 101 7.50 5.31 -6.77
C ILE A 101 6.20 4.51 -6.60
N PRO A 102 5.37 4.38 -7.64
CA PRO A 102 4.22 3.49 -7.60
C PRO A 102 4.66 2.03 -7.63
N VAL A 103 3.95 1.15 -6.96
CA VAL A 103 4.23 -0.31 -6.97
C VAL A 103 3.00 -1.16 -7.29
N ASP A 104 1.84 -0.54 -7.40
CA ASP A 104 0.73 -1.22 -8.06
C ASP A 104 1.18 -1.61 -9.48
N SER A 105 0.85 -2.82 -9.93
CA SER A 105 1.46 -3.40 -11.12
C SER A 105 1.21 -2.58 -12.37
N GLU A 106 0.02 -2.05 -12.54
CA GLU A 106 -0.39 -1.24 -13.68
C GLU A 106 0.27 0.14 -13.63
N HIS A 107 0.19 0.82 -12.50
CA HIS A 107 0.82 2.12 -12.29
C HIS A 107 2.36 2.03 -12.44
N PHE A 108 2.97 1.00 -11.88
CA PHE A 108 4.41 0.78 -12.01
C PHE A 108 4.82 0.56 -13.46
N SER A 109 4.08 -0.26 -14.21
CA SER A 109 4.39 -0.56 -15.62
C SER A 109 4.36 0.70 -16.48
N ILE A 110 3.36 1.55 -16.30
CA ILE A 110 3.26 2.83 -17.02
C ILE A 110 4.39 3.77 -16.60
N TRP A 111 4.61 3.93 -15.30
CA TRP A 111 5.66 4.78 -14.75
C TRP A 111 7.05 4.35 -15.26
N TYR A 112 7.36 3.05 -15.23
CA TYR A 112 8.62 2.52 -15.70
C TYR A 112 8.83 2.72 -17.21
N ALA A 113 7.80 2.48 -18.00
CA ALA A 113 7.85 2.65 -19.45
C ALA A 113 8.02 4.12 -19.88
N THR A 114 7.58 5.07 -19.03
CA THR A 114 7.58 6.51 -19.36
C THR A 114 8.76 7.28 -18.78
N GLN A 115 9.52 6.70 -17.84
CA GLN A 115 10.59 7.41 -17.10
C GLN A 115 11.67 8.05 -17.98
N ASN A 116 12.03 7.46 -19.10
CA ASN A 116 13.15 7.88 -19.94
C ASN A 116 12.72 8.68 -21.17
N LYS A 117 11.43 9.03 -21.28
CA LYS A 117 10.93 9.78 -22.45
C LYS A 117 10.78 11.25 -22.10
N LYS A 118 11.64 12.09 -22.63
CA LYS A 118 11.62 13.56 -22.45
C LYS A 118 10.35 14.21 -23.01
N ASN A 119 9.71 13.61 -24.01
CA ASN A 119 8.46 14.04 -24.61
C ASN A 119 7.52 12.84 -24.67
N ASN A 120 6.67 12.71 -23.67
CA ASN A 120 5.69 11.64 -23.62
C ASN A 120 4.48 11.98 -24.48
N ASN A 121 4.63 11.88 -25.80
CA ASN A 121 3.47 11.82 -26.70
C ASN A 121 2.86 10.42 -26.57
N LEU A 122 2.14 10.21 -25.46
CA LEU A 122 1.35 9.00 -25.26
C LEU A 122 0.07 9.15 -26.06
N ASP A 123 -0.10 8.29 -27.06
CA ASP A 123 -1.35 8.24 -27.83
C ASP A 123 -2.46 7.52 -27.02
N LYS A 124 -2.13 6.36 -26.45
CA LYS A 124 -3.11 5.53 -25.71
C LYS A 124 -2.45 4.77 -24.57
N ILE A 125 -3.23 4.52 -23.53
CA ILE A 125 -2.90 3.61 -22.45
C ILE A 125 -3.94 2.47 -22.46
N TYR A 126 -3.43 1.23 -22.52
CA TYR A 126 -4.28 0.03 -22.46
C TYR A 126 -4.21 -0.57 -21.07
N LEU A 127 -5.34 -0.57 -20.38
CA LEU A 127 -5.48 -1.18 -19.07
C LEU A 127 -6.00 -2.60 -19.24
N THR A 128 -5.14 -3.59 -18.95
CA THR A 128 -5.49 -5.01 -19.12
C THR A 128 -6.13 -5.58 -17.85
N ALA A 129 -7.01 -6.55 -18.02
CA ALA A 129 -7.66 -7.26 -16.93
C ALA A 129 -7.86 -8.74 -17.26
N SER A 130 -7.82 -9.60 -16.23
CA SER A 130 -8.17 -11.02 -16.39
C SER A 130 -9.67 -11.24 -16.62
N GLY A 131 -10.49 -10.26 -16.23
CA GLY A 131 -11.95 -10.36 -16.24
C GLY A 131 -12.55 -11.12 -15.06
N GLY A 132 -11.69 -11.68 -14.18
CA GLY A 132 -12.09 -12.38 -12.97
C GLY A 132 -12.99 -13.61 -13.21
N PRO A 133 -13.65 -14.12 -12.16
CA PRO A 133 -14.46 -15.33 -12.24
C PRO A 133 -15.78 -15.16 -13.03
N PHE A 134 -16.16 -13.92 -13.37
CA PHE A 134 -17.43 -13.62 -14.01
C PHE A 134 -17.32 -13.29 -15.51
N LEU A 135 -16.11 -13.27 -16.09
CA LEU A 135 -15.87 -12.89 -17.49
C LEU A 135 -16.77 -13.62 -18.50
N LYS A 136 -17.01 -14.92 -18.29
CA LYS A 136 -17.83 -15.76 -19.19
C LYS A 136 -19.09 -16.31 -18.50
N ARG A 137 -19.53 -15.68 -17.41
CA ARG A 137 -20.61 -16.21 -16.57
C ARG A 137 -21.81 -15.26 -16.58
N SER A 138 -23.03 -15.82 -16.62
CA SER A 138 -24.22 -15.03 -16.39
C SER A 138 -24.23 -14.42 -14.99
N MET A 139 -24.58 -13.14 -14.90
CA MET A 139 -24.70 -12.43 -13.62
C MET A 139 -25.93 -12.86 -12.78
N LYS A 140 -26.75 -13.79 -13.31
CA LYS A 140 -27.88 -14.34 -12.57
C LYS A 140 -27.36 -15.35 -11.51
N LYS A 141 -27.83 -15.19 -10.27
CA LYS A 141 -27.51 -16.09 -9.14
C LYS A 141 -26.01 -16.17 -8.76
N ILE A 142 -25.36 -15.00 -8.61
CA ILE A 142 -23.98 -14.92 -8.12
C ILE A 142 -23.97 -14.99 -6.58
N ARG A 143 -23.05 -15.76 -6.01
CA ARG A 143 -22.77 -15.86 -4.58
C ARG A 143 -21.43 -15.20 -4.26
N LEU A 144 -21.25 -14.77 -3.01
CA LEU A 144 -19.96 -14.26 -2.54
C LEU A 144 -18.81 -15.27 -2.72
N SER A 145 -19.11 -16.56 -2.51
CA SER A 145 -18.14 -17.64 -2.76
C SER A 145 -17.61 -17.67 -4.19
N ASP A 146 -18.45 -17.32 -5.16
CA ASP A 146 -18.05 -17.29 -6.57
C ASP A 146 -17.08 -16.13 -6.83
N ALA A 147 -17.27 -14.97 -6.19
CA ALA A 147 -16.36 -13.83 -6.28
C ALA A 147 -14.99 -14.12 -5.65
N LEU A 148 -14.94 -14.96 -4.63
CA LEU A 148 -13.72 -15.35 -3.95
C LEU A 148 -12.91 -16.43 -4.69
N ASN A 149 -13.48 -17.06 -5.70
CA ASN A 149 -12.88 -18.18 -6.43
C ASN A 149 -12.34 -17.73 -7.79
N HIS A 150 -11.17 -17.10 -7.80
CA HIS A 150 -10.53 -16.66 -9.03
C HIS A 150 -10.04 -17.88 -9.85
N PRO A 151 -10.30 -17.93 -11.18
CA PRO A 151 -9.98 -19.12 -12.00
C PRO A 151 -8.49 -19.42 -12.08
N ASN A 152 -7.61 -18.42 -12.02
CA ASN A 152 -6.18 -18.57 -12.27
C ASN A 152 -5.31 -18.41 -11.03
N TRP A 153 -5.75 -17.68 -10.00
CA TRP A 153 -4.90 -17.32 -8.88
C TRP A 153 -5.60 -17.48 -7.53
N LYS A 154 -4.83 -17.90 -6.53
CA LYS A 154 -5.22 -17.86 -5.12
C LYS A 154 -4.80 -16.50 -4.55
N MET A 155 -5.75 -15.64 -4.30
CA MET A 155 -5.54 -14.29 -3.78
C MET A 155 -6.26 -14.08 -2.45
N GLY A 156 -5.85 -13.05 -1.70
CA GLY A 156 -6.60 -12.61 -0.51
C GLY A 156 -8.02 -12.16 -0.87
N LYS A 157 -8.94 -12.23 0.09
CA LYS A 157 -10.38 -11.94 -0.10
C LYS A 157 -10.64 -10.60 -0.81
N LYS A 158 -9.98 -9.53 -0.35
CA LYS A 158 -10.13 -8.18 -0.93
C LYS A 158 -9.76 -8.16 -2.41
N ILE A 159 -8.59 -8.71 -2.76
CA ILE A 159 -8.08 -8.71 -4.15
C ILE A 159 -8.97 -9.58 -5.05
N SER A 160 -9.48 -10.70 -4.55
CA SER A 160 -10.40 -11.56 -5.29
C SER A 160 -11.71 -10.85 -5.61
N ILE A 161 -12.27 -10.11 -4.64
CA ILE A 161 -13.51 -9.33 -4.85
C ILE A 161 -13.26 -8.19 -5.83
N ASP A 162 -12.17 -7.46 -5.69
CA ASP A 162 -11.81 -6.37 -6.62
C ASP A 162 -11.65 -6.89 -8.06
N SER A 163 -11.03 -8.05 -8.24
CA SER A 163 -10.92 -8.68 -9.55
C SER A 163 -12.28 -9.11 -10.11
N ALA A 164 -13.12 -9.71 -9.27
CA ALA A 164 -14.45 -10.18 -9.67
C ALA A 164 -15.41 -9.03 -10.07
N THR A 165 -15.27 -7.90 -9.40
CA THR A 165 -16.11 -6.69 -9.62
C THR A 165 -15.47 -5.70 -10.58
N MET A 166 -14.26 -5.94 -11.05
CA MET A 166 -13.43 -5.01 -11.82
C MET A 166 -13.07 -3.71 -11.08
N MET A 167 -13.28 -3.65 -9.77
CA MET A 167 -12.95 -2.46 -8.96
C MET A 167 -11.45 -2.14 -8.95
N ASN A 168 -10.59 -3.16 -9.10
CA ASN A 168 -9.16 -2.91 -9.28
C ASN A 168 -8.87 -2.02 -10.50
N LYS A 169 -9.62 -2.14 -11.58
CA LYS A 169 -9.46 -1.31 -12.80
C LYS A 169 -10.06 0.09 -12.64
N VAL A 170 -11.08 0.23 -11.81
CA VAL A 170 -11.63 1.54 -11.46
C VAL A 170 -10.64 2.38 -10.67
N PHE A 171 -9.82 1.74 -9.83
CA PHE A 171 -8.80 2.42 -9.02
C PHE A 171 -7.48 2.66 -9.76
N GLU A 172 -7.30 2.11 -10.93
CA GLU A 172 -6.13 2.27 -11.80
C GLU A 172 -6.37 3.30 -12.90
#